data_2f03375872ad7acd11c0642578254419
#
_entry.id   2f03375872ad7acd11c0642578254419
#
_cell.length_a   1.000
_cell.length_b   1.000
_cell.length_c   1.000
_cell.angle_alpha   90.00
_cell.angle_beta   90.00
_cell.angle_gamma   90.00
#
_symmetry.space_group_name_H-M   'P 1'
#
loop_
_entity.id
_entity.type
_entity.pdbx_description
1 polymer ?
#
loop_
_entity_poly.entity_id
_entity_poly.type
_entity_poly.pdbx_seq_one_letter_code
_entity_poly.pdbx_strand_id
1 'polypeptide(L)'
;RFYFNFKGLPNQWMVIDRSLTLSDPSSGKEWEAIEADGIDLGRKFQFSELGVVKVSVDFPALPDNVKNVDIFEKIQKKPIRLIDIQLESGNKALSVSQYPIKNEKNREQDYRKILRVDTAVLRGYIRGYHPRLKWGEGVIVLDNVVTTEVQNIPVKFNDDGSFEVKMELYYPVQQVLLLP
;
A
#
# COMPACT_ATOMS: atom_id res chain seq x y z
N ARG A 1 -5.03 3.06 -23.62
CA ARG A 1 -6.03 3.43 -22.60
C ARG A 1 -5.97 2.44 -21.45
N PHE A 2 -5.96 2.95 -20.20
CA PHE A 2 -6.01 2.19 -18.97
C PHE A 2 -7.31 2.45 -18.23
N TYR A 3 -7.90 1.41 -17.66
CA TYR A 3 -9.16 1.48 -16.93
C TYR A 3 -8.91 1.23 -15.45
N PHE A 4 -9.37 2.13 -14.60
CA PHE A 4 -9.25 2.07 -13.16
C PHE A 4 -10.61 1.98 -12.49
N ASN A 5 -10.67 1.19 -11.44
CA ASN A 5 -11.83 1.04 -10.58
C ASN A 5 -11.41 1.43 -9.16
N PHE A 6 -11.59 2.68 -8.80
CA PHE A 6 -11.27 3.13 -7.45
C PHE A 6 -12.41 2.82 -6.50
N LYS A 7 -12.06 2.31 -5.32
CA LYS A 7 -12.99 2.08 -4.23
C LYS A 7 -12.55 2.92 -3.03
N GLY A 8 -13.48 3.64 -2.43
CA GLY A 8 -13.26 4.49 -1.28
C GLY A 8 -14.50 4.59 -0.42
N LEU A 9 -14.46 5.40 0.61
CA LEU A 9 -15.64 5.68 1.42
C LEU A 9 -16.61 6.57 0.64
N PRO A 10 -17.94 6.38 0.80
CA PRO A 10 -18.93 7.28 0.20
C PRO A 10 -18.63 8.75 0.54
N ASN A 11 -18.78 9.61 -0.45
CA ASN A 11 -18.52 11.05 -0.35
C ASN A 11 -17.07 11.46 -0.01
N GLN A 12 -16.16 10.51 0.12
CA GLN A 12 -14.73 10.82 0.19
C GLN A 12 -14.29 11.46 -1.13
N TRP A 13 -13.34 12.39 -1.06
CA TRP A 13 -12.77 12.99 -2.24
C TRP A 13 -11.33 12.50 -2.49
N MET A 14 -10.93 12.50 -3.75
CA MET A 14 -9.61 12.14 -4.21
C MET A 14 -9.17 13.10 -5.32
N VAL A 15 -7.88 13.15 -5.57
CA VAL A 15 -7.27 13.83 -6.73
C VAL A 15 -6.33 12.85 -7.39
N ILE A 16 -6.39 12.75 -8.70
CA ILE A 16 -5.34 12.14 -9.51
C ILE A 16 -4.59 13.27 -10.19
N ASP A 17 -3.29 13.38 -9.95
CA ASP A 17 -2.49 14.48 -10.44
C ASP A 17 -2.26 14.39 -11.97
N ARG A 18 -2.06 15.54 -12.60
CA ARG A 18 -1.72 15.61 -14.02
C ARG A 18 -0.36 14.99 -14.34
N SER A 19 0.51 14.87 -13.35
CA SER A 19 1.81 14.21 -13.48
C SER A 19 1.75 12.69 -13.51
N LEU A 20 0.55 12.10 -13.64
CA LEU A 20 0.37 10.66 -13.75
C LEU A 20 1.16 10.14 -14.97
N THR A 21 2.04 9.21 -14.72
CA THR A 21 3.05 8.75 -15.67
C THR A 21 3.11 7.23 -15.69
N LEU A 22 3.23 6.65 -16.88
CA LEU A 22 3.66 5.27 -17.08
C LEU A 22 5.19 5.23 -17.18
N SER A 23 5.81 4.19 -16.66
CA SER A 23 7.23 3.91 -16.85
C SER A 23 7.45 2.46 -17.22
N ASP A 24 8.29 2.19 -18.19
CA ASP A 24 8.82 0.86 -18.45
C ASP A 24 9.99 0.59 -17.50
N PRO A 25 9.86 -0.34 -16.54
CA PRO A 25 10.92 -0.61 -15.57
C PRO A 25 12.20 -1.19 -16.18
N SER A 26 12.13 -1.72 -17.41
CA SER A 26 13.27 -2.32 -18.10
C SER A 26 14.14 -1.29 -18.81
N SER A 27 13.52 -0.29 -19.44
CA SER A 27 14.23 0.75 -20.21
C SER A 27 14.28 2.10 -19.48
N GLY A 28 13.47 2.30 -18.45
CA GLY A 28 13.30 3.58 -17.77
C GLY A 28 12.56 4.64 -18.59
N LYS A 29 11.98 4.26 -19.74
CA LYS A 29 11.21 5.18 -20.58
C LYS A 29 9.88 5.50 -19.91
N GLU A 30 9.49 6.78 -20.01
CA GLU A 30 8.28 7.30 -19.38
C GLU A 30 7.31 7.87 -20.41
N TRP A 31 6.01 7.79 -20.11
CA TRP A 31 4.91 8.36 -20.89
C TRP A 31 3.92 9.03 -19.95
N GLU A 32 3.71 10.31 -20.14
CA GLU A 32 2.76 11.09 -19.33
C GLU A 32 1.32 10.87 -19.81
N ALA A 33 0.36 10.98 -18.89
CA ALA A 33 -1.06 10.91 -19.23
C ALA A 33 -1.44 12.05 -20.18
N ILE A 34 -2.26 11.76 -21.19
CA ILE A 34 -2.76 12.74 -22.16
C ILE A 34 -4.06 13.33 -21.62
N GLU A 35 -5.03 12.47 -21.32
CA GLU A 35 -6.35 12.85 -20.82
C GLU A 35 -6.95 11.73 -19.98
N ALA A 36 -8.00 12.07 -19.23
CA ALA A 36 -8.79 11.10 -18.49
C ALA A 36 -10.27 11.29 -18.78
N ASP A 37 -11.00 10.18 -18.77
CA ASP A 37 -12.46 10.15 -18.86
C ASP A 37 -13.04 9.66 -17.53
N GLY A 38 -14.13 10.29 -17.10
CA GLY A 38 -14.74 10.05 -15.78
C GLY A 38 -14.27 10.99 -14.66
N ILE A 39 -13.13 11.66 -14.85
CA ILE A 39 -12.60 12.70 -13.94
C ILE A 39 -11.77 13.73 -14.72
N ASP A 40 -11.52 14.88 -14.08
CA ASP A 40 -10.51 15.85 -14.53
C ASP A 40 -9.21 15.63 -13.76
N LEU A 41 -8.09 15.36 -14.45
CA LEU A 41 -6.78 15.27 -13.83
C LEU A 41 -6.40 16.59 -13.12
N GLY A 42 -5.87 16.48 -11.91
CA GLY A 42 -5.50 17.62 -11.07
C GLY A 42 -6.68 18.29 -10.36
N ARG A 43 -7.89 17.79 -10.49
CA ARG A 43 -9.08 18.28 -9.79
C ARG A 43 -9.63 17.25 -8.81
N LYS A 44 -10.29 17.76 -7.77
CA LYS A 44 -10.98 16.91 -6.79
C LYS A 44 -12.20 16.26 -7.44
N PHE A 45 -12.36 14.96 -7.24
CA PHE A 45 -13.57 14.23 -7.53
C PHE A 45 -14.05 13.47 -6.28
N GLN A 46 -15.33 13.17 -6.21
CA GLN A 46 -15.93 12.46 -5.08
C GLN A 46 -16.31 11.03 -5.48
N PHE A 47 -16.17 10.12 -4.53
CA PHE A 47 -16.73 8.79 -4.64
C PHE A 47 -18.26 8.87 -4.55
N SER A 48 -18.93 8.06 -5.37
CA SER A 48 -20.39 7.92 -5.33
C SER A 48 -20.85 7.38 -3.96
N GLU A 49 -22.17 7.34 -3.74
CA GLU A 49 -22.76 6.70 -2.55
C GLU A 49 -22.37 5.22 -2.43
N LEU A 50 -22.05 4.56 -3.54
CA LEU A 50 -21.55 3.18 -3.56
C LEU A 50 -20.05 3.09 -3.28
N GLY A 51 -19.36 4.22 -3.08
CA GLY A 51 -17.93 4.25 -2.84
C GLY A 51 -17.08 3.81 -4.05
N VAL A 52 -17.58 3.96 -5.29
CA VAL A 52 -16.88 3.52 -6.50
C VAL A 52 -16.79 4.66 -7.51
N VAL A 53 -15.61 4.83 -8.11
CA VAL A 53 -15.39 5.69 -9.27
C VAL A 53 -14.67 4.91 -10.35
N LYS A 54 -15.19 4.95 -11.57
CA LYS A 54 -14.54 4.35 -12.76
C LYS A 54 -13.89 5.47 -13.56
N VAL A 55 -12.62 5.28 -13.87
CA VAL A 55 -11.81 6.25 -14.60
C VAL A 55 -11.09 5.52 -15.73
N SER A 56 -11.00 6.13 -16.89
CA SER A 56 -10.03 5.70 -17.90
C SER A 56 -9.03 6.80 -18.19
N VAL A 57 -7.78 6.42 -18.40
CA VAL A 57 -6.69 7.37 -18.68
C VAL A 57 -6.02 6.96 -19.98
N ASP A 58 -5.83 7.92 -20.86
CA ASP A 58 -5.13 7.75 -22.13
C ASP A 58 -3.66 8.16 -21.99
N PHE A 59 -2.80 7.32 -22.53
CA PHE A 59 -1.37 7.54 -22.66
C PHE A 59 -0.97 7.43 -24.12
N PRO A 60 0.20 7.95 -24.51
CA PRO A 60 0.76 7.70 -25.82
C PRO A 60 0.85 6.20 -26.14
N ALA A 61 0.89 5.86 -27.42
CA ALA A 61 1.07 4.48 -27.85
C ALA A 61 2.38 3.91 -27.29
N LEU A 62 2.25 2.76 -26.62
CA LEU A 62 3.42 2.05 -26.10
C LEU A 62 4.03 1.19 -27.21
N PRO A 63 5.36 1.04 -27.24
CA PRO A 63 6.03 0.09 -28.12
C PRO A 63 5.59 -1.35 -27.84
N ASP A 64 5.51 -2.21 -28.86
CA ASP A 64 5.05 -3.59 -28.74
C ASP A 64 5.93 -4.47 -27.84
N ASN A 65 7.18 -4.06 -27.62
CA ASN A 65 8.11 -4.78 -26.76
C ASN A 65 7.93 -4.50 -25.28
N VAL A 66 7.09 -3.53 -24.89
CA VAL A 66 6.79 -3.22 -23.49
C VAL A 66 5.77 -4.22 -22.97
N LYS A 67 6.19 -5.04 -21.99
CA LYS A 67 5.34 -6.10 -21.40
C LYS A 67 4.69 -5.72 -20.11
N ASN A 68 5.35 -4.91 -19.32
CA ASN A 68 4.88 -4.43 -18.04
C ASN A 68 5.24 -2.97 -17.85
N VAL A 69 4.44 -2.27 -17.07
CA VAL A 69 4.63 -0.86 -16.74
C VAL A 69 4.38 -0.60 -15.27
N ASP A 70 5.04 0.42 -14.75
CA ASP A 70 4.71 1.03 -13.48
C ASP A 70 3.91 2.31 -13.75
N ILE A 71 2.92 2.60 -12.90
CA ILE A 71 2.14 3.84 -12.94
C ILE A 71 2.42 4.62 -11.67
N PHE A 72 2.74 5.89 -11.79
CA PHE A 72 2.98 6.75 -10.63
C PHE A 72 2.71 8.22 -10.90
N GLU A 73 2.46 8.96 -9.84
CA GLU A 73 2.39 10.42 -9.83
C GLU A 73 3.73 11.00 -9.37
N LYS A 74 4.21 12.07 -10.03
CA LYS A 74 5.53 12.68 -9.72
C LYS A 74 5.48 13.69 -8.58
N ILE A 75 4.37 14.37 -8.38
CA ILE A 75 4.34 15.64 -7.64
C ILE A 75 3.61 15.56 -6.28
N GLN A 76 2.78 14.59 -6.04
CA GLN A 76 1.98 14.54 -4.80
C GLN A 76 2.77 14.10 -3.56
N LYS A 77 2.36 14.59 -2.38
CA LYS A 77 2.92 14.13 -1.08
C LYS A 77 2.64 12.64 -0.80
N LYS A 78 1.50 12.14 -1.28
CA LYS A 78 1.11 10.72 -1.22
C LYS A 78 0.74 10.28 -2.63
N PRO A 79 1.74 10.00 -3.48
CA PRO A 79 1.49 9.68 -4.88
C PRO A 79 0.84 8.29 -5.02
N ILE A 80 -0.05 8.16 -6.01
CA ILE A 80 -0.48 6.85 -6.47
C ILE A 80 0.74 6.16 -7.08
N ARG A 81 0.96 4.90 -6.68
CA ARG A 81 1.99 4.02 -7.26
C ARG A 81 1.42 2.63 -7.46
N LEU A 82 1.40 2.20 -8.70
CA LEU A 82 1.03 0.85 -9.11
C LEU A 82 2.23 0.26 -9.82
N ILE A 83 2.68 -0.90 -9.40
CA ILE A 83 3.94 -1.50 -9.85
C ILE A 83 3.65 -2.80 -10.60
N ASP A 84 4.43 -3.04 -11.65
CA ASP A 84 4.44 -4.29 -12.40
C ASP A 84 3.10 -4.66 -13.04
N ILE A 85 2.43 -3.67 -13.65
CA ILE A 85 1.19 -3.89 -14.39
C ILE A 85 1.53 -4.59 -15.70
N GLN A 86 1.06 -5.82 -15.85
CA GLN A 86 1.28 -6.61 -17.06
C GLN A 86 0.30 -6.20 -18.17
N LEU A 87 0.82 -5.95 -19.36
CA LEU A 87 0.05 -5.51 -20.53
C LEU A 87 -0.46 -6.68 -21.40
N GLU A 88 0.08 -7.88 -21.21
CA GLU A 88 -0.36 -9.04 -21.98
C GLU A 88 -1.66 -9.63 -21.43
N SER A 89 -2.62 -9.87 -22.34
CA SER A 89 -3.88 -10.58 -22.07
C SER A 89 -3.63 -12.04 -21.72
N GLY A 90 -3.25 -12.29 -20.53
CA GLY A 90 -3.19 -13.64 -19.98
C GLY A 90 -3.74 -13.60 -18.57
N ASN A 91 -4.78 -14.40 -18.30
CA ASN A 91 -5.28 -14.68 -16.97
C ASN A 91 -4.21 -15.38 -16.09
N LYS A 92 -3.02 -14.80 -16.00
CA LYS A 92 -2.14 -15.09 -14.88
C LYS A 92 -2.71 -14.33 -13.70
N ALA A 93 -3.68 -14.97 -13.02
CA ALA A 93 -3.94 -14.61 -11.64
C ALA A 93 -2.55 -14.43 -11.00
N LEU A 94 -2.28 -13.22 -10.49
CA LEU A 94 -1.12 -12.99 -9.65
C LEU A 94 -1.06 -14.17 -8.70
N SER A 95 -0.03 -14.98 -8.81
CA SER A 95 0.18 -16.07 -7.86
C SER A 95 0.42 -15.37 -6.53
N VAL A 96 -0.66 -15.16 -5.81
CA VAL A 96 -0.60 -14.74 -4.41
C VAL A 96 0.19 -15.85 -3.76
N SER A 97 1.48 -15.60 -3.51
CA SER A 97 2.30 -16.53 -2.77
C SER A 97 1.51 -16.85 -1.50
N GLN A 98 1.01 -18.07 -1.45
CA GLN A 98 0.27 -18.54 -0.30
C GLN A 98 1.30 -18.72 0.81
N TYR A 99 1.58 -17.63 1.53
CA TYR A 99 2.18 -17.80 2.84
C TYR A 99 1.16 -18.57 3.67
N PRO A 100 1.50 -19.76 4.15
CA PRO A 100 0.59 -20.50 5.00
C PRO A 100 0.36 -19.63 6.23
N ILE A 101 -0.85 -19.10 6.35
CA ILE A 101 -1.32 -18.58 7.62
C ILE A 101 -1.37 -19.84 8.50
N LYS A 102 -0.33 -20.06 9.29
CA LYS A 102 -0.40 -21.02 10.38
C LYS A 102 -1.47 -20.46 11.30
N ASN A 103 -2.67 -21.05 11.23
CA ASN A 103 -3.65 -20.87 12.29
C ASN A 103 -3.00 -21.48 13.55
N GLU A 104 -2.25 -20.67 14.28
CA GLU A 104 -1.89 -21.01 15.63
C GLU A 104 -3.22 -21.14 16.36
N LYS A 105 -3.54 -22.37 16.76
CA LYS A 105 -4.69 -22.63 17.62
C LYS A 105 -4.59 -21.66 18.77
N ASN A 106 -5.64 -20.85 18.98
CA ASN A 106 -5.78 -20.01 20.15
C ASN A 106 -5.49 -20.88 21.37
N ARG A 107 -4.29 -20.81 21.89
CA ARG A 107 -4.01 -21.34 23.22
C ARG A 107 -4.78 -20.43 24.16
N GLU A 108 -5.68 -20.99 24.95
CA GLU A 108 -6.25 -20.26 26.09
C GLU A 108 -5.07 -19.69 26.88
N GLN A 109 -4.83 -18.41 26.72
CA GLN A 109 -3.80 -17.72 27.47
C GLN A 109 -4.33 -17.48 28.86
N ASP A 110 -3.60 -17.94 29.86
CA ASP A 110 -3.89 -17.61 31.25
C ASP A 110 -3.58 -16.13 31.49
N TYR A 111 -4.60 -15.30 31.34
CA TYR A 111 -4.51 -13.83 31.51
C TYR A 111 -4.11 -13.37 32.93
N ARG A 112 -3.95 -14.27 33.88
CA ARG A 112 -3.56 -13.95 35.28
C ARG A 112 -2.10 -13.56 35.48
N LYS A 113 -1.26 -13.64 34.43
CA LYS A 113 0.19 -13.28 34.46
C LYS A 113 0.55 -12.08 33.60
N ILE A 114 -0.34 -11.12 33.44
CA ILE A 114 -0.30 -10.19 32.29
C ILE A 114 0.53 -8.93 32.55
N LEU A 115 0.81 -8.56 33.79
CA LEU A 115 1.58 -7.37 34.10
C LEU A 115 3.06 -7.72 34.29
N ARG A 116 3.80 -7.76 33.21
CA ARG A 116 5.25 -7.85 33.22
C ARG A 116 5.83 -7.05 32.07
N VAL A 117 6.99 -6.46 32.30
CA VAL A 117 7.79 -5.89 31.21
C VAL A 117 8.40 -7.04 30.41
N ASP A 118 8.10 -7.08 29.15
CA ASP A 118 8.68 -8.10 28.25
C ASP A 118 8.89 -7.52 26.86
N THR A 119 9.82 -8.12 26.12
CA THR A 119 10.05 -7.75 24.73
C THR A 119 9.16 -8.56 23.81
N ALA A 120 8.22 -7.86 23.13
CA ALA A 120 7.45 -8.46 22.07
C ALA A 120 8.18 -8.34 20.73
N VAL A 121 8.07 -9.38 19.92
CA VAL A 121 8.60 -9.39 18.54
C VAL A 121 7.41 -9.50 17.60
N LEU A 122 7.18 -8.45 16.81
CA LEU A 122 6.20 -8.47 15.73
C LEU A 122 6.91 -8.79 14.42
N ARG A 123 6.46 -9.85 13.75
CA ARG A 123 6.91 -10.23 12.42
C ARG A 123 5.73 -10.19 11.46
N GLY A 124 5.97 -9.70 10.28
CA GLY A 124 4.93 -9.61 9.27
C GLY A 124 5.48 -9.58 7.86
N TYR A 125 4.53 -9.54 6.94
CA TYR A 125 4.80 -9.47 5.51
C TYR A 125 3.72 -8.65 4.81
N ILE A 126 4.14 -7.74 3.93
CA ILE A 126 3.22 -6.94 3.12
C ILE A 126 3.12 -7.56 1.74
N ARG A 127 1.94 -8.08 1.42
CA ARG A 127 1.67 -8.66 0.09
C ARG A 127 1.70 -7.58 -0.98
N GLY A 128 2.40 -7.87 -2.09
CA GLY A 128 2.54 -6.92 -3.19
C GLY A 128 3.51 -5.79 -2.91
N TYR A 129 4.28 -5.84 -1.82
CA TYR A 129 5.37 -4.90 -1.61
C TYR A 129 6.43 -5.07 -2.70
N HIS A 130 6.97 -3.94 -3.14
CA HIS A 130 8.10 -3.91 -4.05
C HIS A 130 8.96 -2.67 -3.74
N PRO A 131 10.31 -2.78 -3.76
CA PRO A 131 11.20 -1.66 -3.45
C PRO A 131 10.96 -0.40 -4.31
N ARG A 132 10.52 -0.56 -5.56
CA ARG A 132 10.15 0.56 -6.44
C ARG A 132 8.95 1.38 -5.96
N LEU A 133 8.15 0.88 -5.00
CA LEU A 133 7.12 1.68 -4.34
C LEU A 133 7.72 2.88 -3.61
N LYS A 134 9.02 2.80 -3.27
CA LYS A 134 9.74 3.84 -2.52
C LYS A 134 9.00 4.25 -1.24
N TRP A 135 8.35 3.28 -0.62
CA TRP A 135 7.77 3.49 0.71
C TRP A 135 8.89 3.78 1.69
N GLY A 136 8.63 4.72 2.57
CA GLY A 136 9.50 4.96 3.72
C GLY A 136 9.33 3.88 4.78
N GLU A 137 9.52 4.25 6.02
CA GLU A 137 9.29 3.39 7.17
C GLU A 137 7.80 3.42 7.55
N GLY A 138 7.25 2.25 7.88
CA GLY A 138 5.98 2.19 8.59
C GLY A 138 6.16 2.64 10.05
N VAL A 139 5.07 2.89 10.75
CA VAL A 139 5.10 3.30 12.15
C VAL A 139 4.09 2.51 12.96
N ILE A 140 4.55 1.93 14.07
CA ILE A 140 3.66 1.42 15.11
C ILE A 140 3.59 2.49 16.20
N VAL A 141 2.37 2.94 16.49
CA VAL A 141 2.13 3.92 17.56
C VAL A 141 1.76 3.16 18.81
N LEU A 142 2.63 3.20 19.83
CA LEU A 142 2.34 2.67 21.15
C LEU A 142 1.89 3.82 22.06
N ASP A 143 0.66 3.72 22.51
CA ASP A 143 0.09 4.64 23.48
C ASP A 143 0.14 3.99 24.87
N ASN A 144 0.95 4.54 25.75
CA ASN A 144 1.07 4.05 27.13
C ASN A 144 0.02 4.76 28.00
N VAL A 145 -1.08 4.07 28.25
CA VAL A 145 -2.20 4.60 29.05
C VAL A 145 -1.83 4.91 30.51
N VAL A 146 -0.71 4.38 31.01
CA VAL A 146 -0.26 4.63 32.39
C VAL A 146 0.59 5.89 32.48
N THR A 147 1.54 6.08 31.55
CA THR A 147 2.45 7.24 31.53
C THR A 147 1.93 8.36 30.62
N THR A 148 0.88 8.13 29.83
CA THR A 148 0.36 9.04 28.81
C THR A 148 1.39 9.38 27.70
N GLU A 149 2.46 8.62 27.61
CA GLU A 149 3.48 8.79 26.58
C GLU A 149 3.12 8.03 25.33
N VAL A 150 3.35 8.64 24.17
CA VAL A 150 3.19 8.03 22.86
C VAL A 150 4.57 7.72 22.28
N GLN A 151 4.82 6.46 21.96
CA GLN A 151 6.04 6.02 21.29
C GLN A 151 5.74 5.67 19.84
N ASN A 152 6.51 6.26 18.93
CA ASN A 152 6.47 5.93 17.51
C ASN A 152 7.63 4.97 17.20
N ILE A 153 7.31 3.71 16.91
CA ILE A 153 8.29 2.68 16.60
C ILE A 153 8.39 2.52 15.09
N PRO A 154 9.53 2.87 14.47
CA PRO A 154 9.69 2.74 13.03
C PRO A 154 9.75 1.26 12.62
N VAL A 155 9.10 0.94 11.51
CA VAL A 155 9.06 -0.39 10.91
C VAL A 155 9.71 -0.34 9.54
N LYS A 156 10.88 -0.95 9.42
CA LYS A 156 11.60 -1.08 8.14
C LYS A 156 11.13 -2.32 7.41
N PHE A 157 10.88 -2.17 6.11
CA PHE A 157 10.52 -3.27 5.24
C PHE A 157 11.73 -3.77 4.47
N ASN A 158 11.92 -5.07 4.42
CA ASN A 158 12.88 -5.71 3.53
C ASN A 158 12.37 -5.68 2.08
N ASP A 159 13.23 -5.96 1.12
CA ASP A 159 12.90 -5.93 -0.31
C ASP A 159 11.78 -6.91 -0.70
N ASP A 160 11.60 -7.97 0.07
CA ASP A 160 10.53 -8.93 -0.09
C ASP A 160 9.22 -8.55 0.63
N GLY A 161 9.19 -7.40 1.31
CA GLY A 161 8.06 -6.92 2.09
C GLY A 161 7.95 -7.49 3.50
N SER A 162 8.90 -8.33 3.91
CA SER A 162 8.96 -8.81 5.29
C SER A 162 9.46 -7.74 6.24
N PHE A 163 9.06 -7.85 7.51
CA PHE A 163 9.56 -6.97 8.56
C PHE A 163 9.60 -7.67 9.92
N GLU A 164 10.50 -7.23 10.77
CA GLU A 164 10.57 -7.60 12.17
C GLU A 164 10.77 -6.36 13.02
N VAL A 165 9.95 -6.21 14.06
CA VAL A 165 10.05 -5.11 15.03
C VAL A 165 10.06 -5.68 16.43
N LYS A 166 10.96 -5.17 17.26
CA LYS A 166 11.05 -5.46 18.69
C LYS A 166 10.54 -4.26 19.47
N MET A 167 9.68 -4.52 20.43
CA MET A 167 9.10 -3.47 21.28
C MET A 167 8.96 -3.96 22.71
N GLU A 168 9.21 -3.08 23.67
CA GLU A 168 8.96 -3.38 25.08
C GLU A 168 7.49 -3.11 25.40
N LEU A 169 6.81 -4.10 25.94
CA LEU A 169 5.42 -4.00 26.34
C LEU A 169 5.30 -4.23 27.85
N TYR A 170 4.46 -3.43 28.46
CA TYR A 170 4.16 -3.49 29.89
C TYR A 170 2.83 -4.17 30.19
N TYR A 171 1.97 -4.28 29.16
CA TYR A 171 0.64 -4.87 29.21
C TYR A 171 0.20 -5.25 27.79
N PRO A 172 -0.81 -6.10 27.64
CA PRO A 172 -1.37 -6.44 26.31
C PRO A 172 -1.93 -5.19 25.64
N VAL A 173 -1.52 -4.93 24.40
CA VAL A 173 -1.95 -3.79 23.62
C VAL A 173 -2.51 -4.25 22.26
N GLN A 174 -3.49 -3.51 21.77
CA GLN A 174 -3.94 -3.60 20.39
C GLN A 174 -3.49 -2.34 19.68
N GLN A 175 -2.67 -2.50 18.64
CA GLN A 175 -2.06 -1.38 17.95
C GLN A 175 -2.24 -1.49 16.44
N VAL A 176 -2.06 -0.37 15.77
CA VAL A 176 -2.18 -0.26 14.31
C VAL A 176 -0.80 0.01 13.72
N LEU A 177 -0.44 -0.76 12.70
CA LEU A 177 0.69 -0.44 11.85
C LEU A 177 0.23 0.56 10.79
N LEU A 178 0.77 1.78 10.86
CA LEU A 178 0.56 2.80 9.85
C LEU A 178 1.57 2.59 8.73
N LEU A 179 1.09 2.42 7.52
CA LEU A 179 1.91 2.34 6.31
C LEU A 179 2.12 3.75 5.73
N PRO A 180 3.25 3.99 5.03
CA PRO A 180 3.55 5.28 4.38
C PRO A 180 2.52 5.70 3.35
#